data_b2296389e174f2c0a5b0bea40f67673b
#
_entry.id   b2296389e174f2c0a5b0bea40f67673b
#
_cell.length_a   1.000
_cell.length_b   1.000
_cell.length_c   1.000
_cell.angle_alpha   90.00
_cell.angle_beta   90.00
_cell.angle_gamma   90.00
#
_symmetry.space_group_name_H-M   'P 1'
#
loop_
_entity.id
_entity.type
_entity.pdbx_description
1 polymer ?
#
loop_
_entity_poly.entity_id
_entity_poly.type
_entity_poly.pdbx_seq_one_letter_code
_entity_poly.pdbx_strand_id
1 'polypeptide(L)'
;MGLFNFLFGKMIDKRITKYQNDLINKQYAEVENMYRTMRGWRHDYHNHIQTMKAYLQMNKIEELEQYLNNLDKDLTTVDTVIKTGNVMVDAILNSKISLAKSKDINVNAKAIVPKELKILEIDLCVIIGNLLDNAIEACMKLDNPSDRFIRVYVDIFKEQLYISVQNSNGGKIKKIGKTYHTTKESNSHGFGLIRVDNIVNKYNGSYISKSQLSCS
;
A
#
# COMPACT_ATOMS: atom_id res chain seq x y z
N MET A 1 -5.00 50.20 0.71
CA MET A 1 -4.25 49.01 1.19
C MET A 1 -5.13 47.99 1.92
N GLY A 2 -6.15 48.38 2.71
CA GLY A 2 -7.01 47.47 3.47
C GLY A 2 -7.96 46.58 2.64
N LEU A 3 -8.53 47.06 1.56
CA LEU A 3 -9.50 46.33 0.73
C LEU A 3 -8.81 45.17 -0.05
N PHE A 4 -7.60 45.41 -0.52
CA PHE A 4 -6.80 44.40 -1.25
C PHE A 4 -6.40 43.23 -0.33
N ASN A 5 -5.95 43.53 0.90
CA ASN A 5 -5.61 42.49 1.89
C ASN A 5 -6.84 41.69 2.33
N PHE A 6 -8.02 42.35 2.45
CA PHE A 6 -9.26 41.65 2.77
C PHE A 6 -9.75 40.74 1.65
N LEU A 7 -9.68 41.16 0.40
CA LEU A 7 -10.04 40.31 -0.75
C LEU A 7 -9.06 39.15 -0.94
N PHE A 8 -7.77 39.40 -0.73
CA PHE A 8 -6.74 38.37 -0.82
C PHE A 8 -6.89 37.32 0.30
N GLY A 9 -7.20 37.75 1.53
CA GLY A 9 -7.50 36.85 2.65
C GLY A 9 -8.71 35.96 2.35
N LYS A 10 -9.83 36.51 1.89
CA LYS A 10 -11.02 35.74 1.48
C LYS A 10 -10.73 34.74 0.36
N MET A 11 -9.85 35.08 -0.58
CA MET A 11 -9.48 34.16 -1.68
C MET A 11 -8.62 33.02 -1.20
N ILE A 12 -7.71 33.27 -0.26
CA ILE A 12 -6.89 32.25 0.40
C ILE A 12 -7.77 31.32 1.22
N ASP A 13 -8.65 31.86 2.08
CA ASP A 13 -9.56 31.05 2.90
C ASP A 13 -10.46 30.14 2.04
N LYS A 14 -10.99 30.68 0.94
CA LYS A 14 -11.80 29.88 0.00
C LYS A 14 -10.98 28.74 -0.66
N ARG A 15 -9.70 28.99 -0.97
CA ARG A 15 -8.81 27.96 -1.50
C ARG A 15 -8.47 26.89 -0.46
N ILE A 16 -8.19 27.31 0.78
CA ILE A 16 -7.92 26.41 1.90
C ILE A 16 -9.13 25.52 2.17
N THR A 17 -10.33 26.13 2.28
CA THR A 17 -11.59 25.38 2.52
C THR A 17 -11.87 24.38 1.39
N LYS A 18 -11.69 24.79 0.12
CA LYS A 18 -11.84 23.89 -1.02
C LYS A 18 -10.86 22.72 -0.93
N TYR A 19 -9.59 23.00 -0.63
CA TYR A 19 -8.55 21.98 -0.51
C TYR A 19 -8.85 20.99 0.64
N GLN A 20 -9.31 21.50 1.79
CA GLN A 20 -9.71 20.67 2.92
C GLN A 20 -10.90 19.76 2.56
N ASN A 21 -11.92 20.29 1.87
CA ASN A 21 -13.07 19.52 1.43
C ASN A 21 -12.68 18.45 0.40
N ASP A 22 -11.81 18.77 -0.55
CA ASP A 22 -11.31 17.81 -1.54
C ASP A 22 -10.52 16.68 -0.85
N LEU A 23 -9.73 17.01 0.18
CA LEU A 23 -9.00 16.03 0.98
C LEU A 23 -9.93 15.11 1.78
N ILE A 24 -10.96 15.69 2.43
CA ILE A 24 -11.97 14.94 3.18
C ILE A 24 -12.74 14.00 2.24
N ASN A 25 -13.20 14.48 1.10
CA ASN A 25 -13.93 13.68 0.12
C ASN A 25 -13.07 12.52 -0.41
N LYS A 26 -11.77 12.76 -0.63
CA LYS A 26 -10.85 11.70 -1.05
C LYS A 26 -10.66 10.65 0.05
N GLN A 27 -10.52 11.06 1.30
CA GLN A 27 -10.44 10.13 2.43
C GLN A 27 -11.71 9.31 2.57
N TYR A 28 -12.88 9.94 2.38
CA TYR A 28 -14.17 9.26 2.43
C TYR A 28 -14.27 8.19 1.33
N ALA A 29 -13.88 8.51 0.10
CA ALA A 29 -13.88 7.57 -1.02
C ALA A 29 -12.92 6.39 -0.79
N GLU A 30 -11.75 6.64 -0.20
CA GLU A 30 -10.80 5.58 0.14
C GLU A 30 -11.32 4.63 1.23
N VAL A 31 -11.93 5.19 2.28
CA VAL A 31 -12.59 4.42 3.34
C VAL A 31 -13.76 3.60 2.76
N GLU A 32 -14.59 4.23 1.94
CA GLU A 32 -15.70 3.53 1.28
C GLU A 32 -15.23 2.38 0.40
N ASN A 33 -14.17 2.59 -0.38
CA ASN A 33 -13.56 1.56 -1.21
C ASN A 33 -13.00 0.41 -0.37
N MET A 34 -12.36 0.71 0.77
CA MET A 34 -11.88 -0.29 1.71
C MET A 34 -13.04 -1.10 2.30
N TYR A 35 -14.14 -0.45 2.74
CA TYR A 35 -15.35 -1.14 3.22
C TYR A 35 -15.98 -2.02 2.14
N ARG A 36 -16.01 -1.56 0.89
CA ARG A 36 -16.53 -2.34 -0.25
C ARG A 36 -15.68 -3.59 -0.49
N THR A 37 -14.37 -3.46 -0.46
CA THR A 37 -13.42 -4.58 -0.59
C THR A 37 -13.58 -5.58 0.56
N MET A 38 -13.65 -5.11 1.80
CA MET A 38 -13.89 -5.97 2.98
C MET A 38 -15.24 -6.68 2.92
N ARG A 39 -16.28 -6.01 2.42
CA ARG A 39 -17.60 -6.64 2.23
C ARG A 39 -17.54 -7.73 1.17
N GLY A 40 -16.82 -7.54 0.08
CA GLY A 40 -16.53 -8.56 -0.93
C GLY A 40 -15.85 -9.78 -0.30
N TRP A 41 -14.77 -9.60 0.39
CA TRP A 41 -14.07 -10.70 1.08
C TRP A 41 -14.96 -11.44 2.07
N ARG A 42 -15.72 -10.73 2.90
CA ARG A 42 -16.65 -11.38 3.83
C ARG A 42 -17.69 -12.21 3.12
N HIS A 43 -18.21 -11.73 2.00
CA HIS A 43 -19.14 -12.47 1.16
C HIS A 43 -18.49 -13.74 0.58
N ASP A 44 -17.27 -13.65 0.06
CA ASP A 44 -16.56 -14.77 -0.53
C ASP A 44 -16.19 -15.83 0.53
N TYR A 45 -15.70 -15.41 1.69
CA TYR A 45 -15.51 -16.32 2.84
C TYR A 45 -16.80 -17.02 3.26
N HIS A 46 -17.91 -16.27 3.30
CA HIS A 46 -19.20 -16.86 3.63
C HIS A 46 -19.62 -17.94 2.62
N ASN A 47 -19.43 -17.69 1.33
CA ASN A 47 -19.71 -18.64 0.27
C ASN A 47 -18.84 -19.90 0.39
N HIS A 48 -17.53 -19.74 0.65
CA HIS A 48 -16.63 -20.87 0.88
C HIS A 48 -17.09 -21.73 2.06
N ILE A 49 -17.45 -21.09 3.18
CA ILE A 49 -17.97 -21.80 4.37
C ILE A 49 -19.28 -22.52 4.05
N GLN A 50 -20.20 -21.91 3.32
CA GLN A 50 -21.47 -22.53 2.93
C GLN A 50 -21.23 -23.74 2.03
N THR A 51 -20.33 -23.65 1.07
CA THR A 51 -19.95 -24.76 0.19
C THR A 51 -19.36 -25.92 0.97
N MET A 52 -18.45 -25.65 1.92
CA MET A 52 -17.86 -26.68 2.79
C MET A 52 -18.94 -27.37 3.64
N LYS A 53 -19.88 -26.59 4.22
CA LYS A 53 -21.03 -27.13 4.99
C LYS A 53 -21.93 -28.01 4.13
N ALA A 54 -22.21 -27.61 2.88
CA ALA A 54 -23.03 -28.38 1.95
C ALA A 54 -22.36 -29.74 1.64
N TYR A 55 -21.06 -29.78 1.36
CA TYR A 55 -20.34 -31.05 1.16
C TYR A 55 -20.39 -31.95 2.38
N LEU A 56 -20.21 -31.39 3.60
CA LEU A 56 -20.33 -32.17 4.84
C LEU A 56 -21.72 -32.72 5.04
N GLN A 57 -22.79 -31.92 4.81
CA GLN A 57 -24.19 -32.37 4.95
C GLN A 57 -24.55 -33.46 3.94
N MET A 58 -23.96 -33.44 2.76
CA MET A 58 -24.15 -34.45 1.72
C MET A 58 -23.26 -35.69 1.93
N ASN A 59 -22.46 -35.73 3.00
CA ASN A 59 -21.43 -36.75 3.27
C ASN A 59 -20.41 -36.94 2.13
N LYS A 60 -20.13 -35.87 1.40
CA LYS A 60 -19.22 -35.81 0.25
C LYS A 60 -17.82 -35.38 0.69
N ILE A 61 -17.13 -36.28 1.39
CA ILE A 61 -15.84 -35.97 2.02
C ILE A 61 -14.74 -35.80 0.97
N GLU A 62 -14.73 -36.64 -0.08
CA GLU A 62 -13.73 -36.57 -1.15
C GLU A 62 -13.84 -35.24 -1.93
N GLU A 63 -15.05 -34.80 -2.25
CA GLU A 63 -15.28 -33.54 -2.94
C GLU A 63 -14.94 -32.34 -2.04
N LEU A 64 -15.16 -32.44 -0.73
CA LEU A 64 -14.73 -31.43 0.24
C LEU A 64 -13.20 -31.31 0.28
N GLU A 65 -12.50 -32.46 0.29
CA GLU A 65 -11.03 -32.48 0.28
C GLU A 65 -10.47 -31.89 -1.01
N GLN A 66 -11.05 -32.21 -2.16
CA GLN A 66 -10.69 -31.60 -3.43
C GLN A 66 -10.94 -30.09 -3.44
N TYR A 67 -12.08 -29.65 -2.88
CA TYR A 67 -12.41 -28.23 -2.77
C TYR A 67 -11.42 -27.48 -1.88
N LEU A 68 -11.05 -28.03 -0.74
CA LEU A 68 -10.05 -27.47 0.17
C LEU A 68 -8.67 -27.40 -0.49
N ASN A 69 -8.27 -28.47 -1.21
CA ASN A 69 -7.01 -28.49 -1.96
C ASN A 69 -6.97 -27.45 -3.09
N ASN A 70 -8.10 -27.19 -3.75
CA ASN A 70 -8.18 -26.14 -4.76
C ASN A 70 -8.10 -24.75 -4.13
N LEU A 71 -8.79 -24.50 -3.02
CA LEU A 71 -8.65 -23.26 -2.25
C LEU A 71 -7.21 -23.04 -1.77
N ASP A 72 -6.55 -24.09 -1.30
CA ASP A 72 -5.15 -24.02 -0.88
C ASP A 72 -4.21 -23.72 -2.07
N LYS A 73 -4.47 -24.29 -3.25
CA LYS A 73 -3.75 -23.97 -4.48
C LYS A 73 -3.97 -22.52 -4.90
N ASP A 74 -5.20 -22.02 -4.87
CA ASP A 74 -5.50 -20.63 -5.19
C ASP A 74 -4.81 -19.66 -4.23
N LEU A 75 -4.68 -20.04 -2.96
CA LEU A 75 -3.91 -19.30 -1.96
C LEU A 75 -2.38 -19.46 -2.15
N THR A 76 -1.93 -20.62 -2.65
CA THR A 76 -0.49 -20.94 -2.81
C THR A 76 0.06 -20.55 -4.18
N THR A 77 -0.75 -20.30 -5.20
CA THR A 77 -0.28 -19.71 -6.47
C THR A 77 0.31 -18.31 -6.31
N VAL A 78 0.14 -17.69 -5.14
CA VAL A 78 0.97 -16.58 -4.69
C VAL A 78 2.25 -17.17 -4.05
N ASP A 79 3.20 -17.56 -4.86
CA ASP A 79 4.57 -17.89 -4.43
C ASP A 79 5.14 -16.78 -3.55
N THR A 80 5.33 -17.05 -2.28
CA THR A 80 5.70 -16.18 -1.19
C THR A 80 4.53 -15.53 -0.44
N VAL A 81 3.76 -16.32 0.28
CA VAL A 81 2.89 -15.78 1.34
C VAL A 81 3.81 -15.29 2.46
N ILE A 82 3.93 -13.98 2.57
CA ILE A 82 4.63 -13.38 3.71
C ILE A 82 3.75 -13.56 4.93
N LYS A 83 4.31 -14.16 5.97
CA LYS A 83 3.68 -14.33 7.28
C LYS A 83 4.52 -13.57 8.30
N THR A 84 4.13 -12.33 8.59
CA THR A 84 4.80 -11.50 9.59
C THR A 84 4.32 -11.83 11.00
N GLY A 85 3.14 -12.42 11.12
CA GLY A 85 2.42 -12.62 12.38
C GLY A 85 1.36 -11.54 12.67
N ASN A 86 1.29 -10.49 11.84
CA ASN A 86 0.24 -9.48 11.86
C ASN A 86 -0.65 -9.63 10.63
N VAL A 87 -1.91 -10.01 10.84
CA VAL A 87 -2.86 -10.36 9.76
C VAL A 87 -3.09 -9.22 8.78
N MET A 88 -3.16 -7.97 9.27
CA MET A 88 -3.40 -6.82 8.41
C MET A 88 -2.18 -6.49 7.55
N VAL A 89 -0.98 -6.54 8.12
CA VAL A 89 0.27 -6.34 7.39
C VAL A 89 0.48 -7.45 6.37
N ASP A 90 0.18 -8.71 6.74
CA ASP A 90 0.23 -9.84 5.83
C ASP A 90 -0.70 -9.64 4.62
N ALA A 91 -1.93 -9.22 4.87
CA ALA A 91 -2.92 -8.97 3.83
C ALA A 91 -2.47 -7.88 2.85
N ILE A 92 -2.00 -6.72 3.34
CA ILE A 92 -1.57 -5.63 2.47
C ILE A 92 -0.30 -5.97 1.69
N LEU A 93 0.69 -6.61 2.35
CA LEU A 93 1.93 -7.04 1.69
C LEU A 93 1.64 -8.03 0.58
N ASN A 94 0.91 -9.12 0.88
CA ASN A 94 0.62 -10.16 -0.10
C ASN A 94 -0.23 -9.63 -1.26
N SER A 95 -1.22 -8.78 -1.01
CA SER A 95 -2.02 -8.14 -2.05
C SER A 95 -1.17 -7.28 -2.99
N LYS A 96 -0.29 -6.43 -2.43
CA LYS A 96 0.57 -5.56 -3.25
C LYS A 96 1.67 -6.33 -3.98
N ILE A 97 2.21 -7.38 -3.37
CA ILE A 97 3.19 -8.27 -4.01
C ILE A 97 2.55 -9.03 -5.19
N SER A 98 1.34 -9.55 -5.01
CA SER A 98 0.57 -10.19 -6.08
C SER A 98 0.32 -9.22 -7.24
N LEU A 99 -0.10 -7.99 -6.95
CA LEU A 99 -0.28 -6.94 -7.95
C LEU A 99 1.03 -6.61 -8.67
N ALA A 100 2.15 -6.53 -7.97
CA ALA A 100 3.44 -6.28 -8.59
C ALA A 100 3.86 -7.42 -9.53
N LYS A 101 3.71 -8.68 -9.09
CA LYS A 101 4.00 -9.87 -9.89
C LYS A 101 3.13 -9.93 -11.14
N SER A 102 1.83 -9.59 -11.06
CA SER A 102 0.93 -9.55 -12.22
C SER A 102 1.30 -8.49 -13.27
N LYS A 103 2.24 -7.59 -12.93
CA LYS A 103 2.82 -6.54 -13.80
C LYS A 103 4.26 -6.85 -14.22
N ASP A 104 4.68 -8.11 -14.11
CA ASP A 104 6.03 -8.58 -14.44
C ASP A 104 7.13 -7.84 -13.66
N ILE A 105 6.86 -7.54 -12.39
CA ILE A 105 7.84 -6.94 -11.48
C ILE A 105 8.43 -8.03 -10.60
N ASN A 106 9.76 -8.17 -10.62
CA ASN A 106 10.45 -9.10 -9.73
C ASN A 106 10.42 -8.57 -8.28
N VAL A 107 9.79 -9.31 -7.37
CA VAL A 107 9.64 -8.89 -5.97
C VAL A 107 10.44 -9.79 -5.04
N ASN A 108 11.33 -9.18 -4.26
CA ASN A 108 12.01 -9.82 -3.14
C ASN A 108 11.55 -9.16 -1.85
N ALA A 109 10.87 -9.89 -0.98
CA ALA A 109 10.30 -9.33 0.23
C ALA A 109 10.61 -10.20 1.45
N LYS A 110 11.07 -9.54 2.52
CA LYS A 110 11.25 -10.11 3.84
C LYS A 110 10.60 -9.18 4.86
N ALA A 111 9.69 -9.72 5.66
CA ALA A 111 9.00 -8.93 6.66
C ALA A 111 8.84 -9.72 7.96
N ILE A 112 9.22 -9.10 9.07
CA ILE A 112 9.02 -9.58 10.43
C ILE A 112 8.34 -8.45 11.19
N VAL A 113 7.15 -8.71 11.72
CA VAL A 113 6.37 -7.73 12.49
C VAL A 113 5.94 -8.38 13.78
N PRO A 114 6.24 -7.81 14.95
CA PRO A 114 5.77 -8.37 16.21
C PRO A 114 4.24 -8.34 16.31
N LYS A 115 3.71 -9.26 17.10
CA LYS A 115 2.27 -9.30 17.38
C LYS A 115 1.79 -8.05 18.14
N GLU A 116 2.64 -7.52 19.01
CA GLU A 116 2.35 -6.31 19.77
C GLU A 116 3.19 -5.15 19.27
N LEU A 117 2.56 -4.22 18.59
CA LEU A 117 3.15 -2.97 18.11
C LEU A 117 2.45 -1.79 18.78
N LYS A 118 3.24 -0.79 19.17
CA LYS A 118 2.71 0.51 19.62
C LYS A 118 2.14 1.36 18.46
N ILE A 119 2.18 0.83 17.24
CA ILE A 119 1.71 1.48 16.02
C ILE A 119 0.38 0.85 15.64
N LEU A 120 -0.64 1.66 15.34
CA LEU A 120 -1.93 1.16 14.88
C LEU A 120 -1.76 0.42 13.55
N GLU A 121 -2.38 -0.75 13.44
CA GLU A 121 -2.33 -1.58 12.22
C GLU A 121 -2.77 -0.83 10.97
N ILE A 122 -3.80 0.01 11.09
CA ILE A 122 -4.27 0.83 9.98
C ILE A 122 -3.20 1.82 9.48
N ASP A 123 -2.42 2.41 10.39
CA ASP A 123 -1.35 3.32 10.04
C ASP A 123 -0.21 2.59 9.32
N LEU A 124 0.11 1.37 9.75
CA LEU A 124 1.07 0.50 9.05
C LEU A 124 0.61 0.14 7.65
N CYS A 125 -0.66 -0.23 7.50
CA CYS A 125 -1.24 -0.53 6.19
C CYS A 125 -1.17 0.67 5.25
N VAL A 126 -1.44 1.88 5.77
CA VAL A 126 -1.32 3.12 4.98
C VAL A 126 0.13 3.38 4.57
N ILE A 127 1.11 3.21 5.46
CA ILE A 127 2.53 3.38 5.14
C ILE A 127 2.95 2.38 4.06
N ILE A 128 2.76 1.08 4.32
CA ILE A 128 3.20 0.00 3.43
C ILE A 128 2.50 0.09 2.07
N GLY A 129 1.19 0.34 2.07
CA GLY A 129 0.40 0.48 0.86
C GLY A 129 0.90 1.63 -0.02
N ASN A 130 1.10 2.83 0.54
CA ASN A 130 1.59 3.98 -0.23
C ASN A 130 3.03 3.79 -0.75
N LEU A 131 3.91 3.17 0.04
CA LEU A 131 5.28 2.89 -0.39
C LEU A 131 5.31 1.90 -1.56
N LEU A 132 4.52 0.82 -1.47
CA LEU A 132 4.44 -0.19 -2.53
C LEU A 132 3.73 0.32 -3.78
N ASP A 133 2.67 1.11 -3.66
CA ASP A 133 2.01 1.74 -4.81
C ASP A 133 2.98 2.66 -5.57
N ASN A 134 3.75 3.46 -4.85
CA ASN A 134 4.78 4.30 -5.47
C ASN A 134 5.87 3.48 -6.17
N ALA A 135 6.29 2.36 -5.55
CA ALA A 135 7.29 1.47 -6.12
C ALA A 135 6.78 0.79 -7.41
N ILE A 136 5.55 0.27 -7.39
CA ILE A 136 4.91 -0.34 -8.57
C ILE A 136 4.79 0.68 -9.71
N GLU A 137 4.30 1.89 -9.41
CA GLU A 137 4.18 2.94 -10.41
C GLU A 137 5.54 3.37 -11.00
N ALA A 138 6.59 3.38 -10.20
CA ALA A 138 7.93 3.71 -10.67
C ALA A 138 8.48 2.62 -11.60
N CYS A 139 8.29 1.33 -11.26
CA CYS A 139 8.67 0.20 -12.10
C CYS A 139 7.92 0.20 -13.43
N MET A 140 6.64 0.56 -13.44
CA MET A 140 5.82 0.62 -14.67
C MET A 140 6.26 1.68 -15.68
N LYS A 141 7.16 2.60 -15.30
CA LYS A 141 7.76 3.57 -16.22
C LYS A 141 8.96 3.02 -17.00
N LEU A 142 9.41 1.82 -16.67
CA LEU A 142 10.43 1.10 -17.39
C LEU A 142 9.81 0.31 -18.53
N ASP A 143 10.35 0.48 -19.74
CA ASP A 143 9.86 -0.21 -20.94
C ASP A 143 10.15 -1.71 -20.87
N ASN A 144 11.34 -2.09 -20.37
CA ASN A 144 11.75 -3.48 -20.29
C ASN A 144 11.32 -4.12 -18.95
N PRO A 145 10.47 -5.15 -18.94
CA PRO A 145 10.05 -5.84 -17.72
C PRO A 145 11.20 -6.45 -16.93
N SER A 146 12.27 -6.90 -17.60
CA SER A 146 13.43 -7.53 -16.94
C SER A 146 14.16 -6.58 -15.97
N ASP A 147 14.01 -5.27 -16.15
CA ASP A 147 14.65 -4.28 -15.30
C ASP A 147 13.79 -3.88 -14.09
N ARG A 148 12.55 -4.40 -14.02
CA ARG A 148 11.59 -4.08 -12.97
C ARG A 148 11.85 -4.93 -11.73
N PHE A 149 12.18 -4.27 -10.63
CA PHE A 149 12.29 -4.97 -9.35
C PHE A 149 11.76 -4.11 -8.20
N ILE A 150 11.26 -4.79 -7.16
CA ILE A 150 10.93 -4.21 -5.86
C ILE A 150 11.55 -5.08 -4.78
N ARG A 151 12.21 -4.46 -3.81
CA ARG A 151 12.72 -5.12 -2.60
C ARG A 151 12.04 -4.51 -1.38
N VAL A 152 11.45 -5.35 -0.57
CA VAL A 152 10.75 -4.95 0.66
C VAL A 152 11.47 -5.57 1.85
N TYR A 153 11.79 -4.76 2.82
CA TYR A 153 12.36 -5.22 4.07
C TYR A 153 11.63 -4.55 5.23
N VAL A 154 11.06 -5.35 6.12
CA VAL A 154 10.42 -4.90 7.35
C VAL A 154 10.98 -5.71 8.50
N ASP A 155 11.50 -5.04 9.51
CA ASP A 155 12.08 -5.70 10.68
C ASP A 155 12.10 -4.74 11.88
N ILE A 156 12.38 -5.26 13.08
CA ILE A 156 12.64 -4.46 14.26
C ILE A 156 14.14 -4.33 14.50
N PHE A 157 14.58 -3.10 14.63
CA PHE A 157 15.94 -2.76 14.96
C PHE A 157 15.96 -1.84 16.19
N LYS A 158 16.57 -2.27 17.29
CA LYS A 158 16.64 -1.51 18.55
C LYS A 158 15.28 -0.95 18.99
N GLU A 159 14.27 -1.81 19.08
CA GLU A 159 12.88 -1.47 19.46
C GLU A 159 12.15 -0.51 18.51
N GLN A 160 12.74 -0.20 17.36
CA GLN A 160 12.12 0.60 16.31
C GLN A 160 11.73 -0.27 15.12
N LEU A 161 10.53 -0.04 14.59
CA LEU A 161 10.11 -0.68 13.35
C LEU A 161 10.81 0.01 12.18
N TYR A 162 11.55 -0.78 11.41
CA TYR A 162 12.22 -0.35 10.20
C TYR A 162 11.50 -0.89 8.97
N ILE A 163 11.10 0.00 8.07
CA ILE A 163 10.45 -0.35 6.80
C ILE A 163 11.28 0.22 5.67
N SER A 164 11.71 -0.62 4.74
CA SER A 164 12.45 -0.22 3.55
C SER A 164 11.77 -0.78 2.30
N VAL A 165 11.52 0.09 1.33
CA VAL A 165 11.05 -0.28 0.00
C VAL A 165 12.01 0.31 -1.02
N GLN A 166 12.64 -0.55 -1.81
CA GLN A 166 13.54 -0.20 -2.90
C GLN A 166 12.93 -0.65 -4.21
N ASN A 167 13.05 0.12 -5.25
CA ASN A 167 12.53 -0.20 -6.57
C ASN A 167 13.40 0.34 -7.69
N SER A 168 13.34 -0.30 -8.84
CA SER A 168 13.83 0.27 -10.08
C SER A 168 12.99 1.48 -10.51
N ASN A 169 13.62 2.46 -11.16
CA ASN A 169 12.94 3.68 -11.58
C ASN A 169 13.42 4.11 -12.97
N GLY A 170 12.52 4.22 -13.94
CA GLY A 170 12.80 4.70 -15.29
C GLY A 170 12.66 6.21 -15.46
N GLY A 171 12.25 6.95 -14.46
CA GLY A 171 12.01 8.39 -14.55
C GLY A 171 13.16 9.24 -14.05
N LYS A 172 13.41 10.38 -14.72
CA LYS A 172 14.31 11.42 -14.21
C LYS A 172 13.65 12.05 -12.97
N ILE A 173 14.24 11.87 -11.80
CA ILE A 173 13.75 12.49 -10.56
C ILE A 173 14.19 13.95 -10.58
N LYS A 174 13.25 14.88 -10.65
CA LYS A 174 13.54 16.30 -10.45
C LYS A 174 13.58 16.59 -8.96
N LYS A 175 14.77 16.89 -8.43
CA LYS A 175 14.97 17.36 -7.07
C LYS A 175 14.95 18.88 -7.08
N ILE A 176 13.98 19.50 -6.39
CA ILE A 176 13.94 20.95 -6.20
C ILE A 176 14.06 21.21 -4.70
N GLY A 177 15.26 21.61 -4.24
CA GLY A 177 15.56 21.82 -2.81
C GLY A 177 15.60 20.52 -2.00
N LYS A 178 15.03 20.54 -0.78
CA LYS A 178 14.93 19.37 0.11
C LYS A 178 13.69 18.50 -0.15
N THR A 179 12.80 18.91 -1.04
CA THR A 179 11.50 18.27 -1.30
C THR A 179 11.52 17.53 -2.64
N TYR A 180 11.00 16.30 -2.66
CA TYR A 180 10.83 15.55 -3.90
C TYR A 180 9.54 16.00 -4.57
N HIS A 181 9.65 16.56 -5.79
CA HIS A 181 8.49 16.86 -6.60
C HIS A 181 8.17 15.68 -7.52
N THR A 182 6.92 15.25 -7.50
CA THR A 182 6.44 14.25 -8.44
C THR A 182 6.39 14.86 -9.84
N THR A 183 6.88 14.14 -10.85
CA THR A 183 6.77 14.53 -12.26
C THR A 183 5.37 14.32 -12.85
N LYS A 184 4.36 14.11 -12.00
CA LYS A 184 2.98 13.87 -12.43
C LYS A 184 2.24 15.19 -12.62
N GLU A 185 1.79 15.43 -13.85
CA GLU A 185 0.99 16.59 -14.26
C GLU A 185 -0.45 16.60 -13.69
N SER A 186 -0.88 15.57 -12.95
CA SER A 186 -2.22 15.51 -12.36
C SER A 186 -2.19 15.79 -10.86
N ASN A 187 -3.04 16.70 -10.43
CA ASN A 187 -3.23 17.20 -9.07
C ASN A 187 -3.57 16.15 -7.97
N SER A 188 -3.57 14.85 -8.27
CA SER A 188 -4.07 13.83 -7.34
C SER A 188 -3.01 12.91 -6.72
N HIS A 189 -1.74 12.93 -7.12
CA HIS A 189 -0.79 11.85 -6.80
C HIS A 189 0.43 12.25 -5.92
N GLY A 190 0.51 13.47 -5.40
CA GLY A 190 1.58 13.89 -4.49
C GLY A 190 1.36 13.52 -3.01
N PHE A 191 0.17 13.03 -2.66
CA PHE A 191 -0.26 12.93 -1.26
C PHE A 191 0.19 11.65 -0.53
N GLY A 192 0.55 10.59 -1.25
CA GLY A 192 0.91 9.31 -0.64
C GLY A 192 2.13 9.42 0.28
N LEU A 193 3.20 10.06 -0.17
CA LEU A 193 4.41 10.26 0.63
C LEU A 193 4.23 11.28 1.75
N ILE A 194 3.40 12.30 1.54
CA ILE A 194 3.02 13.26 2.60
C ILE A 194 2.25 12.54 3.72
N ARG A 195 1.39 11.60 3.37
CA ARG A 195 0.71 10.75 4.37
C ARG A 195 1.67 9.88 5.14
N VAL A 196 2.62 9.24 4.44
CA VAL A 196 3.66 8.43 5.08
C VAL A 196 4.42 9.28 6.08
N ASP A 197 4.88 10.48 5.68
CA ASP A 197 5.62 11.39 6.54
C ASP A 197 4.80 11.83 7.78
N ASN A 198 3.54 12.20 7.58
CA ASN A 198 2.64 12.58 8.68
C ASN A 198 2.44 11.44 9.68
N ILE A 199 2.23 10.20 9.20
CA ILE A 199 2.06 9.05 10.08
C ILE A 199 3.37 8.73 10.80
N VAL A 200 4.50 8.74 10.12
CA VAL A 200 5.81 8.49 10.71
C VAL A 200 6.10 9.51 11.83
N ASN A 201 5.82 10.80 11.58
CA ASN A 201 5.97 11.86 12.58
C ASN A 201 5.04 11.66 13.80
N LYS A 202 3.81 11.15 13.61
CA LYS A 202 2.89 10.80 14.70
C LYS A 202 3.51 9.82 15.71
N TYR A 203 4.40 8.94 15.25
CA TYR A 203 5.09 7.95 16.08
C TYR A 203 6.54 8.34 16.39
N ASN A 204 6.91 9.61 16.27
CA ASN A 204 8.27 10.14 16.48
C ASN A 204 9.34 9.41 15.64
N GLY A 205 8.95 8.93 14.46
CA GLY A 205 9.83 8.28 13.52
C GLY A 205 10.50 9.26 12.56
N SER A 206 11.26 8.73 11.61
CA SER A 206 11.86 9.50 10.53
C SER A 206 11.62 8.80 9.17
N TYR A 207 11.29 9.58 8.14
CA TYR A 207 11.14 9.11 6.78
C TYR A 207 12.26 9.63 5.89
N ILE A 208 12.94 8.74 5.17
CA ILE A 208 14.04 9.08 4.27
C ILE A 208 13.75 8.49 2.90
N SER A 209 13.68 9.36 1.88
CA SER A 209 13.61 8.93 0.48
C SER A 209 14.93 9.27 -0.23
N LYS A 210 15.55 8.27 -0.86
CA LYS A 210 16.79 8.43 -1.63
C LYS A 210 16.59 7.89 -3.04
N SER A 211 17.11 8.60 -4.05
CA SER A 211 17.30 8.07 -5.39
C SER A 211 18.77 7.85 -5.63
N GLN A 212 19.16 6.65 -6.02
CA GLN A 212 20.49 6.38 -6.57
C GLN A 212 20.38 6.35 -8.09
N LEU A 213 21.22 7.15 -8.76
CA LEU A 213 21.51 6.95 -10.19
C LEU A 213 22.46 5.75 -10.25
N SER A 214 22.05 4.66 -10.88
CA SER A 214 23.01 3.62 -11.27
C SER A 214 23.90 4.20 -12.34
N CYS A 215 25.15 4.49 -12.02
CA CYS A 215 26.17 4.62 -13.04
C CYS A 215 26.40 3.23 -13.65
N SER A 216 25.97 3.08 -14.88
CA SER A 216 26.41 2.01 -15.79
C SER A 216 27.79 2.32 -16.32
#